data_2e144f4724b338483f94416c33163b6c
#
_entry.id   2e144f4724b338483f94416c33163b6c
#
_cell.length_a   1.000
_cell.length_b   1.000
_cell.length_c   1.000
_cell.angle_alpha   90.00
_cell.angle_beta   90.00
_cell.angle_gamma   90.00
#
_symmetry.space_group_name_H-M   'P 1'
#
loop_
_entity.id
_entity.type
_entity.pdbx_description
1 polymer ?
#
loop_
_entity_poly.entity_id
_entity_poly.type
_entity_poly.pdbx_seq_one_letter_code
_entity_poly.pdbx_strand_id
1 'polypeptide(L)'
;SGSPKDPITIRGTVTNISGKNLRWVQVSFWRSLDPISGYDDMGSVLQSPPEIPTGARWFREPNEASINNITDPESTQTFANGQCATFTVTATPEKMGLTDTSKAYLIGVHAQATPEHGSRHTVGRARTFTVLTDSHTSAWSSSLVVLNSTPSTRIDGTFIDDHLADELDGRLLELVDQAIATRRTVLVDPELLDEVTAMTKGYQVAQGDKSAPGTGGKAAKTWLDRFTTMLKAVPAYRLPYGSADVTGVAATTSHRGVLTQIKESLPPDNPAAKLPLAILDETGELTK
;
A
#
# COMPACT_ATOMS: atom_id res chain seq x y z
N SER A 1 -18.82 -0.98 -6.25
CA SER A 1 -19.82 0.07 -6.57
C SER A 1 -21.14 -0.62 -6.88
N GLY A 2 -22.22 -0.12 -6.32
CA GLY A 2 -23.54 -0.69 -6.49
C GLY A 2 -24.62 0.37 -6.26
N SER A 3 -25.86 -0.01 -6.59
CA SER A 3 -27.04 0.78 -6.28
C SER A 3 -27.21 0.91 -4.76
N PRO A 4 -27.82 1.99 -4.25
CA PRO A 4 -28.18 2.14 -2.84
C PRO A 4 -29.01 0.99 -2.26
N LYS A 5 -29.68 0.22 -3.12
CA LYS A 5 -30.50 -0.94 -2.76
C LYS A 5 -29.72 -2.26 -2.71
N ASP A 6 -28.53 -2.31 -3.30
CA ASP A 6 -27.72 -3.52 -3.30
C ASP A 6 -27.03 -3.71 -1.94
N PRO A 7 -27.14 -4.90 -1.34
CA PRO A 7 -26.54 -5.14 -0.02
C PRO A 7 -25.00 -5.14 -0.11
N ILE A 8 -24.37 -4.41 0.79
CA ILE A 8 -22.92 -4.47 1.02
C ILE A 8 -22.67 -5.49 2.11
N THR A 9 -21.82 -6.47 1.82
CA THR A 9 -21.42 -7.51 2.78
C THR A 9 -19.94 -7.37 3.12
N ILE A 10 -19.63 -7.22 4.41
CA ILE A 10 -18.26 -7.24 4.93
C ILE A 10 -18.04 -8.56 5.66
N ARG A 11 -17.00 -9.28 5.25
CA ARG A 11 -16.54 -10.53 5.86
C ARG A 11 -15.13 -10.36 6.36
N GLY A 12 -14.81 -10.96 7.47
CA GLY A 12 -13.48 -10.88 8.04
C GLY A 12 -13.29 -11.76 9.25
N THR A 13 -12.17 -11.55 9.91
CA THR A 13 -11.83 -12.22 11.16
C THR A 13 -11.59 -11.19 12.25
N VAL A 14 -11.92 -11.56 13.48
CA VAL A 14 -11.57 -10.82 14.69
C VAL A 14 -10.71 -11.72 15.57
N THR A 15 -9.57 -11.20 16.02
CA THR A 15 -8.67 -11.90 16.95
C THR A 15 -8.54 -11.08 18.22
N ASN A 16 -8.69 -11.71 19.36
CA ASN A 16 -8.49 -11.05 20.63
C ASN A 16 -6.99 -10.98 20.96
N ILE A 17 -6.42 -9.79 20.85
CA ILE A 17 -5.01 -9.51 21.17
C ILE A 17 -4.87 -8.59 22.41
N SER A 18 -5.94 -8.47 23.21
CA SER A 18 -5.99 -7.51 24.33
C SER A 18 -5.23 -7.97 25.60
N GLY A 19 -4.72 -9.20 25.62
CA GLY A 19 -4.12 -9.81 26.81
C GLY A 19 -5.13 -10.25 27.87
N LYS A 20 -6.45 -10.08 27.62
CA LYS A 20 -7.55 -10.36 28.58
C LYS A 20 -8.66 -11.15 27.91
N ASN A 21 -9.49 -11.80 28.72
CA ASN A 21 -10.73 -12.40 28.23
C ASN A 21 -11.79 -11.30 28.00
N LEU A 22 -12.50 -11.43 26.91
CA LEU A 22 -13.58 -10.52 26.53
C LEU A 22 -14.91 -11.27 26.55
N ARG A 23 -15.98 -10.60 26.95
CA ARG A 23 -17.35 -11.12 26.89
C ARG A 23 -18.19 -10.27 25.96
N TRP A 24 -19.29 -10.82 25.50
CA TRP A 24 -20.22 -10.14 24.59
C TRP A 24 -19.49 -9.45 23.43
N VAL A 25 -18.69 -10.24 22.71
CA VAL A 25 -17.98 -9.75 21.51
C VAL A 25 -18.94 -9.74 20.35
N GLN A 26 -19.14 -8.56 19.79
CA GLN A 26 -20.08 -8.32 18.71
C GLN A 26 -19.43 -7.44 17.65
N VAL A 27 -19.56 -7.83 16.39
CA VAL A 27 -19.15 -7.02 15.24
C VAL A 27 -20.39 -6.41 14.61
N SER A 28 -20.41 -5.11 14.43
CA SER A 28 -21.50 -4.38 13.78
C SER A 28 -21.02 -3.58 12.60
N PHE A 29 -21.88 -3.44 11.59
CA PHE A 29 -21.63 -2.54 10.47
C PHE A 29 -21.50 -1.10 10.95
N TRP A 30 -20.60 -0.34 10.36
CA TRP A 30 -20.37 1.07 10.67
C TRP A 30 -20.26 1.89 9.38
N ARG A 31 -20.68 3.13 9.43
CA ARG A 31 -20.54 4.08 8.33
C ARG A 31 -20.18 5.46 8.84
N SER A 32 -19.46 6.27 8.06
CA SER A 32 -19.31 7.71 8.33
C SER A 32 -20.65 8.43 8.18
N LEU A 33 -20.82 9.56 8.87
CA LEU A 33 -22.00 10.43 8.70
C LEU A 33 -21.90 11.20 7.39
N ASP A 34 -20.71 11.71 7.11
CA ASP A 34 -20.46 12.55 5.95
C ASP A 34 -19.87 11.74 4.79
N PRO A 35 -20.25 12.09 3.54
CA PRO A 35 -19.62 11.54 2.35
C PRO A 35 -18.21 12.10 2.16
N ILE A 36 -17.41 11.40 1.38
CA ILE A 36 -16.08 11.85 0.95
C ILE A 36 -16.28 12.70 -0.32
N SER A 37 -15.81 13.94 -0.28
CA SER A 37 -16.05 14.91 -1.33
C SER A 37 -14.95 14.94 -2.40
N GLY A 38 -13.76 14.43 -2.10
CA GLY A 38 -12.63 14.43 -3.03
C GLY A 38 -11.44 13.60 -2.56
N TYR A 39 -10.38 13.65 -3.34
CA TYR A 39 -9.15 12.91 -3.08
C TYR A 39 -8.46 13.34 -1.77
N ASP A 40 -8.44 14.64 -1.49
CA ASP A 40 -7.83 15.20 -0.27
C ASP A 40 -8.57 14.74 0.98
N ASP A 41 -9.92 14.70 0.93
CA ASP A 41 -10.73 14.15 2.01
C ASP A 41 -10.42 12.68 2.26
N MET A 42 -10.21 11.91 1.19
CA MET A 42 -9.85 10.49 1.30
C MET A 42 -8.50 10.31 1.99
N GLY A 43 -7.50 11.10 1.61
CA GLY A 43 -6.17 11.11 2.23
C GLY A 43 -6.25 11.47 3.71
N SER A 44 -6.98 12.53 4.03
CA SER A 44 -7.18 13.00 5.40
C SER A 44 -7.86 11.95 6.30
N VAL A 45 -8.87 11.26 5.75
CA VAL A 45 -9.59 10.20 6.47
C VAL A 45 -8.70 8.98 6.73
N LEU A 46 -7.84 8.60 5.79
CA LEU A 46 -6.91 7.47 5.94
C LEU A 46 -5.85 7.74 7.01
N GLN A 47 -5.42 8.99 7.15
CA GLN A 47 -4.41 9.41 8.13
C GLN A 47 -5.02 9.76 9.50
N SER A 48 -6.34 9.91 9.58
CA SER A 48 -7.01 10.29 10.81
C SER A 48 -7.00 9.19 11.88
N PRO A 49 -6.97 9.57 13.19
CA PRO A 49 -7.15 8.62 14.26
C PRO A 49 -8.44 7.79 14.11
N PRO A 50 -8.52 6.59 14.69
CA PRO A 50 -9.66 5.69 14.54
C PRO A 50 -11.00 6.26 15.02
N GLU A 51 -11.00 7.31 15.82
CA GLU A 51 -12.18 8.03 16.31
C GLU A 51 -12.80 8.96 15.26
N ILE A 52 -12.02 9.36 14.27
CA ILE A 52 -12.40 10.25 13.18
C ILE A 52 -12.40 9.48 11.85
N PRO A 53 -13.31 9.74 10.94
CA PRO A 53 -14.45 10.66 11.05
C PRO A 53 -15.54 10.13 11.95
N THR A 54 -16.41 11.05 12.40
CA THR A 54 -17.61 10.72 13.15
C THR A 54 -18.52 9.83 12.32
N GLY A 55 -19.08 8.82 12.94
CA GLY A 55 -19.90 7.86 12.24
C GLY A 55 -20.90 7.17 13.17
N ALA A 56 -21.72 6.33 12.58
CA ALA A 56 -22.72 5.57 13.28
C ALA A 56 -22.54 4.07 13.04
N ARG A 57 -22.73 3.30 14.11
CA ARG A 57 -22.91 1.86 14.01
C ARG A 57 -24.33 1.60 13.59
N TRP A 58 -24.50 0.67 12.67
CA TRP A 58 -25.82 0.32 12.19
C TRP A 58 -26.33 -0.93 12.91
N PHE A 59 -27.43 -0.76 13.68
CA PHE A 59 -28.05 -1.85 14.43
C PHE A 59 -29.55 -1.99 14.16
N ARG A 60 -30.13 -1.11 13.31
CA ARG A 60 -31.58 -1.04 13.21
C ARG A 60 -32.16 -2.17 12.40
N GLU A 61 -33.18 -2.76 13.02
CA GLU A 61 -34.19 -3.64 12.49
C GLU A 61 -34.64 -3.29 11.07
N PRO A 62 -35.00 -4.29 10.26
CA PRO A 62 -35.31 -5.64 10.68
C PRO A 62 -34.27 -6.70 10.29
N ASN A 63 -33.04 -6.34 9.94
CA ASN A 63 -32.05 -7.30 9.49
C ASN A 63 -30.90 -7.40 10.49
N GLU A 64 -30.92 -8.42 11.30
CA GLU A 64 -29.83 -8.91 12.13
C GLU A 64 -28.50 -9.12 11.37
N ALA A 65 -28.58 -9.12 10.03
CA ALA A 65 -27.41 -9.24 9.17
C ALA A 65 -26.36 -8.12 9.37
N SER A 66 -26.74 -6.94 9.87
CA SER A 66 -25.81 -5.84 10.17
C SER A 66 -25.01 -6.04 11.46
N ILE A 67 -25.31 -7.09 12.20
CA ILE A 67 -24.67 -7.47 13.46
C ILE A 67 -24.25 -8.93 13.38
N ASN A 68 -23.08 -9.24 13.91
CA ASN A 68 -22.63 -10.62 14.13
C ASN A 68 -22.13 -10.77 15.56
N ASN A 69 -22.81 -11.59 16.35
CA ASN A 69 -22.40 -11.96 17.71
C ASN A 69 -21.35 -13.07 17.63
N ILE A 70 -20.14 -12.78 18.10
CA ILE A 70 -19.06 -13.77 18.23
C ILE A 70 -19.26 -14.58 19.52
N THR A 71 -19.68 -13.91 20.60
CA THR A 71 -20.08 -14.57 21.83
C THR A 71 -21.51 -14.14 22.22
N ASP A 72 -22.26 -15.05 22.81
CA ASP A 72 -23.61 -14.78 23.25
C ASP A 72 -23.63 -13.63 24.30
N PRO A 73 -24.42 -12.57 24.06
CA PRO A 73 -24.49 -11.44 24.98
C PRO A 73 -25.02 -11.81 26.39
N GLU A 74 -25.82 -12.85 26.48
CA GLU A 74 -26.47 -13.25 27.74
C GLU A 74 -25.73 -14.40 28.49
N SER A 75 -24.69 -14.95 27.83
CA SER A 75 -23.92 -16.05 28.41
C SER A 75 -22.68 -15.58 29.15
N THR A 76 -22.11 -16.50 29.93
CA THR A 76 -20.80 -16.33 30.55
C THR A 76 -19.65 -16.67 29.60
N GLN A 77 -19.94 -16.97 28.33
CA GLN A 77 -18.96 -17.32 27.34
C GLN A 77 -17.93 -16.19 27.16
N THR A 78 -16.68 -16.56 27.19
CA THR A 78 -15.57 -15.63 26.98
C THR A 78 -14.88 -15.87 25.63
N PHE A 79 -14.37 -14.80 25.06
CA PHE A 79 -13.48 -14.80 23.91
C PHE A 79 -12.06 -14.62 24.44
N ALA A 80 -11.34 -15.72 24.54
CA ALA A 80 -10.03 -15.76 25.20
C ALA A 80 -8.96 -14.98 24.40
N ASN A 81 -7.92 -14.53 25.09
CA ASN A 81 -6.79 -13.93 24.41
C ASN A 81 -6.16 -14.91 23.41
N GLY A 82 -5.85 -14.45 22.20
CA GLY A 82 -5.36 -15.26 21.08
C GLY A 82 -6.47 -15.98 20.29
N GLN A 83 -7.70 -16.02 20.78
CA GLN A 83 -8.81 -16.64 20.06
C GLN A 83 -9.20 -15.81 18.83
N CYS A 84 -9.51 -16.52 17.73
CA CYS A 84 -9.92 -15.94 16.45
C CYS A 84 -11.32 -16.46 16.08
N ALA A 85 -12.13 -15.58 15.48
CA ALA A 85 -13.45 -15.94 14.97
C ALA A 85 -13.74 -15.17 13.66
N THR A 86 -14.52 -15.77 12.79
CA THR A 86 -15.00 -15.12 11.57
C THR A 86 -16.29 -14.36 11.82
N PHE A 87 -16.53 -13.33 11.05
CA PHE A 87 -17.78 -12.59 11.07
C PHE A 87 -18.28 -12.28 9.66
N THR A 88 -19.57 -12.05 9.53
CA THR A 88 -20.21 -11.52 8.34
C THR A 88 -21.26 -10.52 8.75
N VAL A 89 -21.20 -9.31 8.21
CA VAL A 89 -22.22 -8.27 8.39
C VAL A 89 -22.66 -7.74 7.03
N THR A 90 -23.96 -7.48 6.90
CA THR A 90 -24.57 -7.05 5.65
C THR A 90 -25.57 -5.91 5.92
N ALA A 91 -25.50 -4.85 5.13
CA ALA A 91 -26.50 -3.78 5.16
C ALA A 91 -26.66 -3.15 3.78
N THR A 92 -27.84 -2.62 3.46
CA THR A 92 -28.03 -1.84 2.25
C THR A 92 -27.68 -0.37 2.51
N PRO A 93 -27.00 0.31 1.57
CA PRO A 93 -26.69 1.73 1.69
C PRO A 93 -27.93 2.59 1.99
N GLU A 94 -29.05 2.34 1.31
CA GLU A 94 -30.31 3.04 1.52
C GLU A 94 -30.76 2.99 2.99
N LYS A 95 -30.74 1.81 3.61
CA LYS A 95 -31.10 1.63 5.02
C LYS A 95 -30.13 2.35 5.96
N MET A 96 -28.87 2.46 5.58
CA MET A 96 -27.85 3.20 6.33
C MET A 96 -27.92 4.71 6.12
N GLY A 97 -28.83 5.20 5.27
CA GLY A 97 -28.92 6.62 4.91
C GLY A 97 -27.84 7.09 3.94
N LEU A 98 -27.19 6.16 3.23
CA LEU A 98 -26.21 6.43 2.19
C LEU A 98 -26.93 6.39 0.84
N THR A 99 -27.43 7.54 0.39
CA THR A 99 -28.33 7.60 -0.77
C THR A 99 -27.80 8.43 -1.92
N ASP A 100 -26.74 9.24 -1.71
CA ASP A 100 -26.16 10.04 -2.78
C ASP A 100 -25.24 9.18 -3.65
N THR A 101 -25.71 8.86 -4.85
CA THR A 101 -25.01 8.03 -5.83
C THR A 101 -23.87 8.74 -6.56
N SER A 102 -23.61 9.98 -6.23
CA SER A 102 -22.46 10.76 -6.74
C SER A 102 -21.28 10.78 -5.78
N LYS A 103 -21.37 10.11 -4.64
CA LYS A 103 -20.41 10.20 -3.54
C LYS A 103 -19.79 8.87 -3.16
N ALA A 104 -18.59 8.99 -2.59
CA ALA A 104 -17.95 7.90 -1.85
C ALA A 104 -18.25 8.02 -0.35
N TYR A 105 -18.28 6.90 0.33
CA TYR A 105 -18.51 6.84 1.78
C TYR A 105 -17.48 5.95 2.44
N LEU A 106 -17.05 6.32 3.65
CA LEU A 106 -16.28 5.44 4.49
C LEU A 106 -17.25 4.50 5.22
N ILE A 107 -17.03 3.22 5.05
CA ILE A 107 -17.79 2.14 5.71
C ILE A 107 -16.83 1.21 6.45
N GLY A 108 -17.36 0.35 7.29
CA GLY A 108 -16.53 -0.63 7.96
C GLY A 108 -17.27 -1.41 9.01
N VAL A 109 -16.51 -1.92 9.97
CA VAL A 109 -17.02 -2.65 11.11
C VAL A 109 -16.41 -2.14 12.41
N HIS A 110 -17.19 -2.14 13.46
CA HIS A 110 -16.74 -1.96 14.83
C HIS A 110 -16.95 -3.25 15.62
N ALA A 111 -15.88 -3.75 16.21
CA ALA A 111 -15.96 -4.80 17.21
C ALA A 111 -16.13 -4.17 18.59
N GLN A 112 -17.19 -4.55 19.30
CA GLN A 112 -17.44 -4.16 20.66
C GLN A 112 -17.33 -5.37 21.58
N ALA A 113 -16.86 -5.15 22.78
CA ALA A 113 -16.76 -6.18 23.80
C ALA A 113 -16.88 -5.58 25.19
N THR A 114 -17.15 -6.44 26.17
CA THR A 114 -17.09 -6.13 27.59
C THR A 114 -15.85 -6.83 28.15
N PRO A 115 -14.82 -6.10 28.59
CA PRO A 115 -13.71 -6.68 29.34
C PRO A 115 -14.19 -7.28 30.66
N GLU A 116 -13.37 -8.16 31.24
CA GLU A 116 -13.70 -8.82 32.53
C GLU A 116 -13.99 -7.81 33.65
N HIS A 117 -13.26 -6.68 33.62
CA HIS A 117 -13.51 -5.55 34.52
C HIS A 117 -13.67 -4.28 33.65
N GLY A 118 -14.90 -3.78 33.54
CA GLY A 118 -15.18 -2.56 32.80
C GLY A 118 -16.50 -2.55 32.04
N SER A 119 -16.78 -1.44 31.39
CA SER A 119 -17.97 -1.26 30.57
C SER A 119 -17.72 -1.71 29.12
N ARG A 120 -18.80 -2.01 28.41
CA ARG A 120 -18.80 -2.32 27.00
C ARG A 120 -18.30 -1.12 26.18
N HIS A 121 -17.31 -1.35 25.32
CA HIS A 121 -16.77 -0.33 24.43
C HIS A 121 -16.28 -0.94 23.11
N THR A 122 -15.90 -0.08 22.17
CA THR A 122 -15.30 -0.50 20.90
C THR A 122 -13.85 -0.92 21.12
N VAL A 123 -13.54 -2.17 20.85
CA VAL A 123 -12.21 -2.78 21.04
C VAL A 123 -11.45 -2.97 19.71
N GLY A 124 -12.13 -2.86 18.59
CA GLY A 124 -11.50 -2.98 17.27
C GLY A 124 -12.31 -2.29 16.17
N ARG A 125 -11.63 -1.87 15.13
CA ARG A 125 -12.23 -1.20 13.96
C ARG A 125 -11.52 -1.65 12.70
N ALA A 126 -12.28 -1.82 11.63
CA ALA A 126 -11.75 -1.94 10.27
C ALA A 126 -12.61 -1.11 9.33
N ARG A 127 -11.99 -0.41 8.39
CA ARG A 127 -12.67 0.54 7.51
C ARG A 127 -12.23 0.36 6.07
N THR A 128 -13.13 0.71 5.16
CA THR A 128 -12.89 0.73 3.72
C THR A 128 -13.81 1.77 3.08
N PHE A 129 -13.63 2.02 1.79
CA PHE A 129 -14.48 2.92 1.05
C PHE A 129 -15.50 2.15 0.22
N THR A 130 -16.67 2.75 0.04
CA THR A 130 -17.64 2.34 -0.97
C THR A 130 -18.04 3.53 -1.82
N VAL A 131 -18.25 3.30 -3.09
CA VAL A 131 -18.77 4.29 -4.02
C VAL A 131 -20.17 3.83 -4.42
N LEU A 132 -21.14 4.72 -4.25
CA LEU A 132 -22.48 4.50 -4.77
C LEU A 132 -22.59 5.19 -6.13
N THR A 133 -23.07 4.48 -7.13
CA THR A 133 -23.24 5.06 -8.46
C THR A 133 -24.36 4.35 -9.22
N ASP A 134 -25.21 5.14 -9.84
CA ASP A 134 -26.23 4.65 -10.79
C ASP A 134 -25.68 4.67 -12.24
N SER A 135 -24.50 5.23 -12.45
CA SER A 135 -23.89 5.33 -13.75
C SER A 135 -22.78 4.27 -13.93
N HIS A 136 -22.77 3.63 -15.09
CA HIS A 136 -21.65 2.79 -15.52
C HIS A 136 -20.54 3.66 -16.13
N THR A 137 -20.03 4.61 -15.35
CA THR A 137 -18.90 5.42 -15.79
C THR A 137 -17.66 4.55 -15.72
N SER A 138 -17.08 4.23 -16.86
CA SER A 138 -15.79 3.57 -16.93
C SER A 138 -14.68 4.63 -16.77
N ALA A 139 -13.78 4.42 -15.85
CA ALA A 139 -12.57 5.20 -15.73
C ALA A 139 -11.39 4.39 -16.26
N TRP A 140 -10.53 5.06 -17.02
CA TRP A 140 -9.24 4.48 -17.38
C TRP A 140 -8.34 4.54 -16.15
N SER A 141 -7.78 3.41 -15.77
CA SER A 141 -6.75 3.34 -14.74
C SER A 141 -5.50 2.69 -15.32
N SER A 142 -4.35 3.24 -15.00
CA SER A 142 -3.07 2.60 -15.27
C SER A 142 -2.37 2.34 -13.94
N SER A 143 -1.68 1.23 -13.88
CA SER A 143 -0.84 0.91 -12.72
C SER A 143 0.61 0.74 -13.17
N LEU A 144 1.51 1.27 -12.37
CA LEU A 144 2.95 1.21 -12.61
C LEU A 144 3.58 0.25 -11.60
N VAL A 145 4.65 -0.40 -11.99
CA VAL A 145 5.56 -1.10 -11.07
C VAL A 145 6.81 -0.26 -10.93
N VAL A 146 7.16 0.10 -9.71
CA VAL A 146 8.38 0.86 -9.41
C VAL A 146 9.43 -0.09 -8.86
N LEU A 147 10.57 -0.15 -9.53
CA LEU A 147 11.75 -0.92 -9.12
C LEU A 147 12.78 0.04 -8.54
N ASN A 148 12.82 0.11 -7.24
CA ASN A 148 13.80 0.86 -6.45
C ASN A 148 14.14 0.12 -5.17
N SER A 149 15.25 0.46 -4.56
CA SER A 149 15.69 -0.01 -3.24
C SER A 149 16.30 1.14 -2.47
N THR A 150 16.51 0.96 -1.19
CA THR A 150 17.34 1.87 -0.40
C THR A 150 18.78 1.77 -0.91
N PRO A 151 19.47 2.92 -1.14
CA PRO A 151 20.86 2.89 -1.60
C PRO A 151 21.75 2.05 -0.69
N SER A 152 22.48 1.12 -1.29
CA SER A 152 23.30 0.13 -0.58
C SER A 152 24.79 0.48 -0.62
N THR A 153 25.22 1.40 -1.51
CA THR A 153 26.63 1.71 -1.73
C THR A 153 27.05 3.02 -1.09
N ARG A 154 28.29 3.03 -0.61
CA ARG A 154 29.02 4.25 -0.19
C ARG A 154 29.70 4.87 -1.41
N ILE A 155 30.23 6.10 -1.24
CA ILE A 155 30.95 6.84 -2.28
C ILE A 155 32.19 6.07 -2.79
N ASP A 156 32.80 5.24 -1.96
CA ASP A 156 33.95 4.41 -2.31
C ASP A 156 33.59 3.09 -3.01
N GLY A 157 32.30 2.87 -3.26
CA GLY A 157 31.78 1.65 -3.91
C GLY A 157 31.62 0.45 -2.98
N THR A 158 31.91 0.60 -1.67
CA THR A 158 31.68 -0.44 -0.67
C THR A 158 30.19 -0.48 -0.30
N PHE A 159 29.60 -1.65 -0.23
CA PHE A 159 28.22 -1.82 0.22
C PHE A 159 28.13 -1.66 1.74
N ILE A 160 27.04 -1.03 2.20
CA ILE A 160 26.80 -0.79 3.63
C ILE A 160 26.52 -2.11 4.33
N ASP A 161 25.71 -2.94 3.69
CA ASP A 161 25.33 -4.29 4.13
C ASP A 161 24.92 -5.15 2.91
N ASP A 162 24.36 -6.34 3.14
CA ASP A 162 23.97 -7.29 2.09
C ASP A 162 22.43 -7.35 1.88
N HIS A 163 21.66 -6.36 2.38
CA HIS A 163 20.19 -6.39 2.32
C HIS A 163 19.65 -6.44 0.88
N LEU A 164 20.36 -5.81 -0.07
CA LEU A 164 19.95 -5.82 -1.48
C LEU A 164 19.95 -7.25 -2.05
N ALA A 165 20.80 -8.15 -1.56
CA ALA A 165 20.79 -9.56 -1.97
C ALA A 165 19.44 -10.24 -1.64
N ASP A 166 18.91 -9.99 -0.45
CA ASP A 166 17.62 -10.52 0.00
C ASP A 166 16.45 -9.91 -0.80
N GLU A 167 16.51 -8.60 -1.09
CA GLU A 167 15.52 -7.96 -1.93
C GLU A 167 15.50 -8.49 -3.37
N LEU A 168 16.67 -8.78 -3.94
CA LEU A 168 16.79 -9.31 -5.30
C LEU A 168 16.30 -10.77 -5.43
N ASP A 169 16.37 -11.56 -4.36
CA ASP A 169 15.83 -12.93 -4.32
C ASP A 169 14.36 -12.97 -3.85
N GLY A 170 13.83 -11.86 -3.36
CA GLY A 170 12.46 -11.70 -2.85
C GLY A 170 11.68 -10.62 -3.59
N ARG A 171 11.39 -9.51 -2.90
CA ARG A 171 10.50 -8.43 -3.33
C ARG A 171 10.76 -7.93 -4.74
N LEU A 172 12.01 -7.65 -5.09
CA LEU A 172 12.34 -7.09 -6.40
C LEU A 172 12.15 -8.11 -7.53
N LEU A 173 12.41 -9.41 -7.29
CA LEU A 173 12.13 -10.46 -8.25
C LEU A 173 10.63 -10.64 -8.48
N GLU A 174 9.86 -10.65 -7.40
CA GLU A 174 8.39 -10.75 -7.46
C GLU A 174 7.78 -9.58 -8.23
N LEU A 175 8.28 -8.35 -8.04
CA LEU A 175 7.83 -7.18 -8.78
C LEU A 175 8.09 -7.29 -10.28
N VAL A 176 9.27 -7.78 -10.68
CA VAL A 176 9.61 -8.03 -12.10
C VAL A 176 8.69 -9.09 -12.69
N ASP A 177 8.45 -10.18 -11.98
CA ASP A 177 7.55 -11.24 -12.43
C ASP A 177 6.10 -10.77 -12.52
N GLN A 178 5.65 -9.97 -11.57
CA GLN A 178 4.32 -9.36 -11.58
C GLN A 178 4.17 -8.41 -12.78
N ALA A 179 5.19 -7.58 -13.07
CA ALA A 179 5.16 -6.68 -14.22
C ALA A 179 4.99 -7.45 -15.54
N ILE A 180 5.71 -8.56 -15.71
CA ILE A 180 5.60 -9.43 -16.89
C ILE A 180 4.20 -10.05 -16.96
N ALA A 181 3.73 -10.67 -15.87
CA ALA A 181 2.48 -11.40 -15.82
C ALA A 181 1.25 -10.49 -16.08
N THR A 182 1.30 -9.26 -15.58
CA THR A 182 0.18 -8.30 -15.67
C THR A 182 0.36 -7.26 -16.78
N ARG A 183 1.46 -7.32 -17.53
CA ARG A 183 1.84 -6.37 -18.61
C ARG A 183 1.80 -4.91 -18.17
N ARG A 184 2.30 -4.63 -16.98
CA ARG A 184 2.34 -3.27 -16.43
C ARG A 184 3.59 -2.53 -16.88
N THR A 185 3.44 -1.22 -17.04
CA THR A 185 4.59 -0.32 -17.26
C THR A 185 5.49 -0.31 -16.03
N VAL A 186 6.79 -0.32 -16.26
CA VAL A 186 7.81 -0.33 -15.21
C VAL A 186 8.56 0.99 -15.17
N LEU A 187 8.77 1.50 -13.97
CA LEU A 187 9.71 2.57 -13.68
C LEU A 187 10.86 1.98 -12.88
N VAL A 188 12.09 2.22 -13.32
CA VAL A 188 13.28 1.67 -12.63
C VAL A 188 14.24 2.78 -12.24
N ASP A 189 14.76 2.69 -11.02
CA ASP A 189 15.83 3.55 -10.56
C ASP A 189 17.16 3.08 -11.18
N PRO A 190 17.88 3.95 -11.90
CA PRO A 190 19.19 3.60 -12.44
C PRO A 190 20.24 3.26 -11.37
N GLU A 191 20.17 3.85 -10.18
CA GLU A 191 21.06 3.53 -9.07
C GLU A 191 20.97 2.06 -8.68
N LEU A 192 19.74 1.52 -8.56
CA LEU A 192 19.52 0.08 -8.32
C LEU A 192 20.25 -0.77 -9.37
N LEU A 193 20.22 -0.38 -10.65
CA LEU A 193 20.86 -1.14 -11.72
C LEU A 193 22.38 -1.07 -11.68
N ASP A 194 22.96 0.06 -11.24
CA ASP A 194 24.40 0.18 -11.00
C ASP A 194 24.84 -0.73 -9.87
N GLU A 195 24.11 -0.73 -8.75
CA GLU A 195 24.39 -1.58 -7.59
C GLU A 195 24.29 -3.07 -7.95
N VAL A 196 23.19 -3.48 -8.63
CA VAL A 196 23.02 -4.86 -9.10
C VAL A 196 24.14 -5.26 -10.07
N THR A 197 24.51 -4.35 -10.99
CA THR A 197 25.62 -4.60 -11.92
C THR A 197 26.96 -4.79 -11.18
N ALA A 198 27.21 -3.98 -10.16
CA ALA A 198 28.40 -4.12 -9.31
C ALA A 198 28.40 -5.48 -8.58
N MET A 199 27.27 -5.88 -8.02
CA MET A 199 27.11 -7.19 -7.34
C MET A 199 27.42 -8.36 -8.27
N THR A 200 27.06 -8.28 -9.56
CA THR A 200 27.37 -9.37 -10.52
C THR A 200 28.87 -9.54 -10.80
N LYS A 201 29.66 -8.46 -10.63
CA LYS A 201 31.11 -8.44 -10.84
C LYS A 201 31.91 -8.82 -9.57
N GLY A 202 31.21 -8.95 -8.45
CA GLY A 202 31.79 -9.12 -7.11
C GLY A 202 31.91 -7.76 -6.40
N TYR A 203 31.49 -7.74 -5.14
CA TYR A 203 31.44 -6.52 -4.33
C TYR A 203 31.91 -6.76 -2.91
N GLN A 204 32.22 -5.71 -2.18
CA GLN A 204 32.65 -5.73 -0.79
C GLN A 204 31.59 -5.13 0.10
N VAL A 205 31.34 -5.75 1.24
CA VAL A 205 30.38 -5.30 2.26
C VAL A 205 31.14 -4.83 3.50
N ALA A 206 30.76 -3.67 4.02
CA ALA A 206 31.39 -3.09 5.21
C ALA A 206 31.14 -3.93 6.46
N GLN A 207 32.21 -4.15 7.23
CA GLN A 207 32.19 -4.82 8.55
C GLN A 207 33.01 -3.99 9.55
N GLY A 208 32.41 -2.93 10.08
CA GLY A 208 33.13 -1.94 10.88
C GLY A 208 34.22 -1.25 10.05
N ASP A 209 35.50 -1.37 10.51
CA ASP A 209 36.67 -0.82 9.81
C ASP A 209 37.23 -1.72 8.71
N LYS A 210 36.61 -2.86 8.47
CA LYS A 210 37.00 -3.83 7.45
C LYS A 210 35.89 -4.04 6.45
N SER A 211 36.19 -4.77 5.36
CA SER A 211 35.20 -5.23 4.42
C SER A 211 35.35 -6.75 4.21
N ALA A 212 34.23 -7.39 3.80
CA ALA A 212 34.20 -8.79 3.41
C ALA A 212 33.49 -8.93 2.05
N PRO A 213 33.79 -10.00 1.27
CA PRO A 213 33.05 -10.25 0.04
C PRO A 213 31.56 -10.41 0.30
N GLY A 214 30.71 -9.72 -0.50
CA GLY A 214 29.27 -9.90 -0.47
C GLY A 214 28.82 -11.24 -1.04
N THR A 215 27.64 -11.69 -0.66
CA THR A 215 27.12 -13.04 -0.99
C THR A 215 26.07 -13.02 -2.10
N GLY A 216 25.51 -11.85 -2.46
CA GLY A 216 24.37 -11.67 -3.35
C GLY A 216 24.66 -11.75 -4.86
N GLY A 217 25.90 -12.05 -5.30
CA GLY A 217 26.25 -12.03 -6.72
C GLY A 217 25.41 -12.96 -7.61
N LYS A 218 24.97 -14.12 -7.07
CA LYS A 218 24.08 -15.04 -7.78
C LYS A 218 22.65 -14.47 -7.91
N ALA A 219 22.11 -13.92 -6.83
CA ALA A 219 20.79 -13.28 -6.82
C ALA A 219 20.76 -12.10 -7.81
N ALA A 220 21.79 -11.24 -7.78
CA ALA A 220 21.95 -10.13 -8.69
C ALA A 220 21.95 -10.55 -10.16
N LYS A 221 22.70 -11.61 -10.51
CA LYS A 221 22.73 -12.14 -11.88
C LYS A 221 21.37 -12.68 -12.31
N THR A 222 20.72 -13.48 -11.47
CA THR A 222 19.39 -14.04 -11.75
C THR A 222 18.36 -12.93 -11.98
N TRP A 223 18.37 -11.94 -11.10
CA TRP A 223 17.45 -10.80 -11.20
C TRP A 223 17.70 -9.98 -12.47
N LEU A 224 18.95 -9.67 -12.80
CA LEU A 224 19.32 -8.88 -13.99
C LEU A 224 18.93 -9.60 -15.29
N ASP A 225 19.09 -10.92 -15.36
CA ASP A 225 18.61 -11.73 -16.48
C ASP A 225 17.06 -11.65 -16.61
N ARG A 226 16.37 -11.70 -15.49
CA ARG A 226 14.91 -11.58 -15.45
C ARG A 226 14.43 -10.17 -15.82
N PHE A 227 15.12 -9.13 -15.31
CA PHE A 227 14.90 -7.73 -15.69
C PHE A 227 15.08 -7.52 -17.20
N THR A 228 16.15 -8.07 -17.77
CA THR A 228 16.38 -7.99 -19.21
C THR A 228 15.26 -8.67 -20.03
N THR A 229 14.70 -9.75 -19.51
CA THR A 229 13.54 -10.42 -20.11
C THR A 229 12.30 -9.53 -20.02
N MET A 230 12.08 -8.88 -18.89
CA MET A 230 10.98 -7.93 -18.66
C MET A 230 11.04 -6.76 -19.64
N LEU A 231 12.20 -6.18 -19.90
CA LEU A 231 12.36 -5.07 -20.86
C LEU A 231 11.90 -5.41 -22.29
N LYS A 232 11.86 -6.70 -22.65
CA LYS A 232 11.34 -7.17 -23.95
C LYS A 232 9.83 -7.37 -23.94
N ALA A 233 9.24 -7.47 -22.75
CA ALA A 233 7.84 -7.87 -22.56
C ALA A 233 6.90 -6.70 -22.26
N VAL A 234 7.41 -5.63 -21.61
CA VAL A 234 6.60 -4.51 -21.13
C VAL A 234 7.29 -3.16 -21.35
N PRO A 235 6.54 -2.06 -21.47
CA PRO A 235 7.10 -0.72 -21.51
C PRO A 235 7.87 -0.40 -20.23
N ALA A 236 9.06 0.17 -20.37
CA ALA A 236 9.88 0.56 -19.24
C ALA A 236 10.43 1.98 -19.40
N TYR A 237 10.54 2.68 -18.30
CA TYR A 237 11.10 4.03 -18.19
C TYR A 237 12.09 4.06 -17.04
N ARG A 238 13.07 4.94 -17.11
CA ARG A 238 13.96 5.21 -15.99
C ARG A 238 13.46 6.37 -15.14
N LEU A 239 13.64 6.26 -13.85
CA LEU A 239 13.51 7.37 -12.91
C LEU A 239 14.77 8.26 -12.96
N PRO A 240 14.76 9.46 -12.36
CA PRO A 240 15.96 10.15 -11.98
C PRO A 240 16.85 9.25 -11.12
N TYR A 241 18.17 9.37 -11.28
CA TYR A 241 19.14 8.58 -10.50
C TYR A 241 18.93 8.79 -8.99
N GLY A 242 18.89 7.69 -8.23
CA GLY A 242 18.61 7.72 -6.79
C GLY A 242 17.19 8.16 -6.45
N SER A 243 16.25 8.04 -7.40
CA SER A 243 14.86 8.50 -7.22
C SER A 243 14.76 9.95 -6.75
N ALA A 244 15.69 10.82 -7.23
CA ALA A 244 15.81 12.21 -6.78
C ALA A 244 14.48 12.97 -6.94
N ASP A 245 14.12 13.78 -5.93
CA ASP A 245 12.97 14.69 -5.97
C ASP A 245 13.21 15.85 -6.94
N VAL A 246 12.87 15.62 -8.21
CA VAL A 246 13.04 16.60 -9.28
C VAL A 246 12.11 17.80 -9.10
N THR A 247 10.91 17.58 -8.57
CA THR A 247 9.92 18.64 -8.35
C THR A 247 10.36 19.59 -7.25
N GLY A 248 10.87 19.09 -6.14
CA GLY A 248 11.47 19.89 -5.08
C GLY A 248 12.70 20.68 -5.58
N VAL A 249 13.57 20.06 -6.38
CA VAL A 249 14.71 20.75 -6.98
C VAL A 249 14.27 21.82 -7.98
N ALA A 250 13.25 21.55 -8.80
CA ALA A 250 12.75 22.51 -9.79
C ALA A 250 12.10 23.75 -9.16
N ALA A 251 11.50 23.59 -7.97
CA ALA A 251 10.91 24.69 -7.22
C ALA A 251 11.94 25.72 -6.73
N THR A 252 13.23 25.34 -6.69
CA THR A 252 14.34 26.21 -6.27
C THR A 252 15.10 26.73 -7.48
N THR A 253 15.08 28.06 -7.71
CA THR A 253 15.69 28.71 -8.87
C THR A 253 17.20 28.55 -8.98
N SER A 254 17.89 28.20 -7.89
CA SER A 254 19.35 28.05 -7.82
C SER A 254 19.88 26.71 -8.32
N HIS A 255 19.03 25.73 -8.67
CA HIS A 255 19.43 24.34 -8.89
C HIS A 255 19.18 23.82 -10.32
N ARG A 256 18.98 24.73 -11.30
CA ARG A 256 18.76 24.34 -12.71
C ARG A 256 19.87 23.45 -13.29
N GLY A 257 21.13 23.65 -12.85
CA GLY A 257 22.26 22.80 -13.25
C GLY A 257 22.12 21.34 -12.79
N VAL A 258 21.49 21.10 -11.63
CA VAL A 258 21.23 19.77 -11.10
C VAL A 258 20.22 19.02 -11.97
N LEU A 259 19.18 19.70 -12.47
CA LEU A 259 18.21 19.08 -13.38
C LEU A 259 18.84 18.62 -14.69
N THR A 260 19.80 19.38 -15.22
CA THR A 260 20.56 18.97 -16.40
C THR A 260 21.40 17.72 -16.10
N GLN A 261 22.07 17.68 -14.95
CA GLN A 261 22.84 16.50 -14.52
C GLN A 261 21.94 15.28 -14.33
N ILE A 262 20.80 15.41 -13.68
CA ILE A 262 19.83 14.31 -13.50
C ILE A 262 19.39 13.74 -14.85
N LYS A 263 19.23 14.59 -15.87
CA LYS A 263 18.85 14.17 -17.22
C LYS A 263 19.97 13.45 -17.96
N GLU A 264 21.23 13.90 -17.81
CA GLU A 264 22.35 13.54 -18.68
C GLU A 264 23.32 12.52 -18.06
N SER A 265 23.30 12.32 -16.74
CA SER A 265 24.41 11.70 -16.01
C SER A 265 24.27 10.18 -15.77
N LEU A 266 23.73 9.44 -16.72
CA LEU A 266 23.82 7.98 -16.60
C LEU A 266 25.09 7.45 -17.26
N PRO A 267 25.85 6.57 -16.58
CA PRO A 267 26.94 5.82 -17.22
C PRO A 267 26.42 5.08 -18.45
N PRO A 268 27.14 5.06 -19.55
CA PRO A 268 26.70 4.42 -20.81
C PRO A 268 26.45 2.90 -20.66
N ASP A 269 27.10 2.27 -19.70
CA ASP A 269 26.97 0.86 -19.38
C ASP A 269 25.82 0.54 -18.40
N ASN A 270 25.15 1.55 -17.83
CA ASN A 270 23.93 1.34 -17.02
C ASN A 270 22.82 0.77 -17.90
N PRO A 271 22.18 -0.35 -17.51
CA PRO A 271 21.11 -0.97 -18.29
C PRO A 271 19.92 -0.04 -18.59
N ALA A 272 19.68 0.99 -17.77
CA ALA A 272 18.63 1.98 -17.99
C ALA A 272 19.04 3.15 -18.90
N ALA A 273 20.29 3.25 -19.33
CA ALA A 273 20.79 4.41 -20.09
C ALA A 273 19.99 4.72 -21.37
N LYS A 274 19.41 3.69 -21.98
CA LYS A 274 18.60 3.81 -23.21
C LYS A 274 17.10 3.97 -22.95
N LEU A 275 16.65 3.86 -21.69
CA LEU A 275 15.25 4.02 -21.34
C LEU A 275 14.87 5.51 -21.32
N PRO A 276 13.65 5.86 -21.78
CA PRO A 276 13.15 7.22 -21.65
C PRO A 276 13.01 7.60 -20.18
N LEU A 277 13.32 8.85 -19.84
CA LEU A 277 13.18 9.40 -18.51
C LEU A 277 11.69 9.63 -18.21
N ALA A 278 11.22 9.16 -17.05
CA ALA A 278 9.96 9.52 -16.45
C ALA A 278 10.19 10.28 -15.15
N ILE A 279 9.41 11.31 -14.94
CA ILE A 279 9.37 12.06 -13.68
C ILE A 279 8.01 11.81 -13.08
N LEU A 280 7.98 11.33 -11.83
CA LEU A 280 6.76 11.23 -11.06
C LEU A 280 6.53 12.59 -10.39
N ASP A 281 5.42 13.21 -10.71
CA ASP A 281 4.96 14.43 -10.05
C ASP A 281 3.91 14.04 -9.00
N GLU A 282 4.22 14.25 -7.74
CA GLU A 282 3.30 13.98 -6.63
C GLU A 282 2.12 14.97 -6.61
N THR A 283 2.27 16.13 -7.22
CA THR A 283 1.20 17.14 -7.26
C THR A 283 0.14 16.89 -8.34
N GLY A 284 0.43 16.01 -9.29
CA GLY A 284 -0.47 15.70 -10.42
C GLY A 284 -0.64 16.85 -11.42
N GLU A 285 0.05 17.96 -11.24
CA GLU A 285 0.05 19.09 -12.14
C GLU A 285 1.27 19.04 -13.08
N LEU A 286 1.11 18.40 -14.23
CA LEU A 286 2.05 18.55 -15.34
C LEU A 286 1.90 19.95 -15.91
N THR A 287 2.65 20.93 -15.41
CA THR A 287 2.80 22.21 -16.09
C THR A 287 3.63 22.00 -17.36
N LYS A 288 3.07 22.40 -18.49
CA LYS A 288 3.72 22.37 -19.81
C LYS A 288 4.95 23.27 -19.87
#